data_a3424f680ae36513411a753fb741e0cc
#
_entry.id   a3424f680ae36513411a753fb741e0cc
#
_cell.length_a   1.000
_cell.length_b   1.000
_cell.length_c   1.000
_cell.angle_alpha   90.00
_cell.angle_beta   90.00
_cell.angle_gamma   90.00
#
_symmetry.space_group_name_H-M   'P 1'
#
loop_
_entity.id
_entity.type
_entity.pdbx_description
1 polymer ?
#
loop_
_entity_poly.entity_id
_entity_poly.type
_entity_poly.pdbx_seq_one_letter_code
_entity_poly.pdbx_strand_id
1 'polypeptide(L)'
;MNKNQFISVIADASIKYYDEYKILPSLTIAQAIKESNWGRSKLSALHHNYFGMKWREGCGCSYAEFMTKEYINGSYISVKQKFRSYPTIEEGIKGYYEFLKYPRYSNLKGITDSAEACLLIQRDGWATAPNYGTSLYYDYVQKFNLLAYDHIVLPAPEYVRAGNILHTVKHGEFLWLLAEKYYNNGACLGVIYKSNNLDSCVITEGMKLIIP
;
A
#
# COMPACT_ATOMS: atom_id res chain seq x y z
N MET A 1 10.18 1.91 12.34
CA MET A 1 10.18 1.45 10.92
C MET A 1 10.55 2.65 10.04
N ASN A 2 11.52 2.52 9.13
CA ASN A 2 11.82 3.54 8.13
C ASN A 2 10.80 3.49 6.97
N LYS A 3 10.86 4.47 6.04
CA LYS A 3 9.88 4.58 4.95
C LYS A 3 9.84 3.36 4.03
N ASN A 4 11.01 2.81 3.67
CA ASN A 4 11.08 1.66 2.77
C ASN A 4 10.58 0.39 3.43
N GLN A 5 10.92 0.19 4.72
CA GLN A 5 10.35 -0.91 5.50
C GLN A 5 8.82 -0.80 5.60
N PHE A 6 8.28 0.41 5.78
CA PHE A 6 6.84 0.62 5.78
C PHE A 6 6.20 0.23 4.45
N ILE A 7 6.77 0.70 3.34
CA ILE A 7 6.29 0.35 1.99
C ILE A 7 6.30 -1.16 1.81
N SER A 8 7.43 -1.84 2.12
CA SER A 8 7.56 -3.29 1.91
C SER A 8 6.54 -4.10 2.72
N VAL A 9 6.33 -3.75 3.99
CA VAL A 9 5.37 -4.47 4.85
C VAL A 9 3.92 -4.28 4.40
N ILE A 10 3.55 -3.06 3.95
CA ILE A 10 2.20 -2.83 3.38
C ILE A 10 2.07 -3.54 2.03
N ALA A 11 3.13 -3.55 1.21
CA ALA A 11 3.17 -4.25 -0.07
C ALA A 11 2.95 -5.76 0.10
N ASP A 12 3.65 -6.40 1.05
CA ASP A 12 3.50 -7.83 1.32
C ASP A 12 2.04 -8.22 1.59
N ALA A 13 1.38 -7.48 2.49
CA ALA A 13 -0.03 -7.71 2.77
C ALA A 13 -0.92 -7.44 1.54
N SER A 14 -0.60 -6.40 0.75
CA SER A 14 -1.37 -6.05 -0.46
C SER A 14 -1.25 -7.13 -1.55
N ILE A 15 -0.04 -7.62 -1.78
CA ILE A 15 0.24 -8.68 -2.76
C ILE A 15 -0.46 -9.97 -2.36
N LYS A 16 -0.38 -10.36 -1.08
CA LYS A 16 -1.05 -11.56 -0.55
C LYS A 16 -2.54 -11.61 -0.85
N TYR A 17 -3.22 -10.48 -0.77
CA TYR A 17 -4.66 -10.37 -0.98
C TYR A 17 -5.07 -9.98 -2.40
N TYR A 18 -4.12 -9.74 -3.31
CA TYR A 18 -4.43 -9.27 -4.66
C TYR A 18 -5.36 -10.22 -5.42
N ASP A 19 -5.13 -11.54 -5.31
CA ASP A 19 -5.94 -12.51 -6.04
C ASP A 19 -7.41 -12.53 -5.62
N GLU A 20 -7.69 -12.25 -4.36
CA GLU A 20 -9.06 -12.19 -3.83
C GLU A 20 -9.76 -10.86 -4.17
N TYR A 21 -9.06 -9.74 -3.96
CA TYR A 21 -9.69 -8.41 -4.03
C TYR A 21 -9.43 -7.68 -5.34
N LYS A 22 -8.35 -8.01 -6.05
CA LYS A 22 -7.92 -7.36 -7.30
C LYS A 22 -7.77 -5.84 -7.18
N ILE A 23 -7.27 -5.36 -6.05
CA ILE A 23 -6.94 -3.95 -5.78
C ILE A 23 -5.43 -3.77 -5.91
N LEU A 24 -5.00 -2.77 -6.68
CA LEU A 24 -3.58 -2.51 -6.92
C LEU A 24 -2.80 -2.25 -5.62
N PRO A 25 -1.64 -2.90 -5.42
CA PRO A 25 -0.74 -2.63 -4.31
C PRO A 25 -0.34 -1.16 -4.21
N SER A 26 -0.03 -0.51 -5.32
CA SER A 26 0.35 0.91 -5.36
C SER A 26 -0.70 1.83 -4.74
N LEU A 27 -1.99 1.62 -5.05
CA LEU A 27 -3.09 2.38 -4.44
C LEU A 27 -3.14 2.17 -2.93
N THR A 28 -3.07 0.91 -2.49
CA THR A 28 -3.13 0.55 -1.07
C THR A 28 -1.97 1.17 -0.29
N ILE A 29 -0.73 1.06 -0.82
CA ILE A 29 0.46 1.64 -0.20
C ILE A 29 0.36 3.16 -0.13
N ALA A 30 -0.03 3.83 -1.23
CA ALA A 30 -0.17 5.29 -1.28
C ALA A 30 -1.17 5.81 -0.25
N GLN A 31 -2.35 5.17 -0.15
CA GLN A 31 -3.35 5.53 0.87
C GLN A 31 -2.83 5.25 2.28
N ALA A 32 -2.22 4.08 2.54
CA ALA A 32 -1.66 3.77 3.84
C ALA A 32 -0.61 4.82 4.28
N ILE A 33 0.26 5.26 3.38
CA ILE A 33 1.23 6.33 3.65
C ILE A 33 0.52 7.63 4.04
N LYS A 34 -0.41 8.07 3.19
CA LYS A 34 -1.10 9.36 3.32
C LYS A 34 -1.95 9.42 4.59
N GLU A 35 -2.81 8.42 4.79
CA GLU A 35 -3.79 8.40 5.88
C GLU A 35 -3.16 8.14 7.26
N SER A 36 -2.07 7.38 7.32
CA SER A 36 -1.41 7.03 8.58
C SER A 36 -0.19 7.89 8.93
N ASN A 37 0.21 8.80 8.05
CA ASN A 37 1.51 9.48 8.15
C ASN A 37 2.67 8.47 8.33
N TRP A 38 2.79 7.54 7.38
CA TRP A 38 3.83 6.50 7.42
C TRP A 38 3.71 5.54 8.62
N GLY A 39 2.50 5.21 9.01
CA GLY A 39 2.25 4.36 10.17
C GLY A 39 2.56 5.01 11.53
N ARG A 40 2.78 6.35 11.56
CA ARG A 40 3.17 7.08 12.78
C ARG A 40 1.98 7.58 13.58
N SER A 41 0.78 7.61 13.03
CA SER A 41 -0.41 7.97 13.79
C SER A 41 -0.62 6.96 14.93
N LYS A 42 -1.14 7.39 16.08
CA LYS A 42 -1.44 6.47 17.19
C LYS A 42 -2.40 5.35 16.76
N LEU A 43 -3.34 5.67 15.88
CA LEU A 43 -4.31 4.72 15.35
C LEU A 43 -3.63 3.63 14.52
N SER A 44 -2.69 3.98 13.65
CA SER A 44 -1.97 2.99 12.85
C SER A 44 -0.93 2.22 13.67
N ALA A 45 -0.17 2.90 14.54
CA ALA A 45 0.92 2.30 15.30
C ALA A 45 0.44 1.28 16.35
N LEU A 46 -0.70 1.52 16.98
CA LEU A 46 -1.23 0.70 18.07
C LEU A 46 -2.39 -0.21 17.66
N HIS A 47 -3.09 0.13 16.57
CA HIS A 47 -4.34 -0.53 16.19
C HIS A 47 -4.38 -0.99 14.73
N HIS A 48 -3.25 -0.90 14.01
CA HIS A 48 -3.07 -1.32 12.62
C HIS A 48 -4.16 -0.81 11.65
N ASN A 49 -4.80 0.31 11.99
CA ASN A 49 -5.78 0.99 11.14
C ASN A 49 -5.07 2.12 10.38
N TYR A 50 -4.54 1.79 9.20
CA TYR A 50 -3.74 2.69 8.37
C TYR A 50 -4.59 3.65 7.53
N PHE A 51 -5.91 3.46 7.50
CA PHE A 51 -6.82 4.16 6.60
C PHE A 51 -7.86 5.04 7.34
N GLY A 52 -7.72 5.18 8.66
CA GLY A 52 -8.64 5.99 9.45
C GLY A 52 -10.08 5.47 9.49
N MET A 53 -10.29 4.17 9.29
CA MET A 53 -11.63 3.60 9.19
C MET A 53 -12.38 3.67 10.50
N LYS A 54 -13.56 4.34 10.47
CA LYS A 54 -14.48 4.40 11.62
C LYS A 54 -15.08 3.01 11.89
N TRP A 55 -15.21 2.68 13.17
CA TRP A 55 -15.87 1.46 13.60
C TRP A 55 -17.39 1.60 13.49
N ARG A 56 -18.04 0.52 13.12
CA ARG A 56 -19.50 0.38 13.14
C ARG A 56 -19.84 -1.00 13.67
N GLU A 57 -20.96 -1.12 14.32
CA GLU A 57 -21.49 -2.40 14.76
C GLU A 57 -21.61 -3.36 13.58
N GLY A 58 -21.27 -4.63 13.80
CA GLY A 58 -21.24 -5.66 12.74
C GLY A 58 -20.05 -5.65 11.80
N CYS A 59 -19.03 -4.78 12.01
CA CYS A 59 -17.84 -4.76 11.14
C CYS A 59 -16.84 -5.93 11.36
N GLY A 60 -17.12 -6.82 12.32
CA GLY A 60 -16.28 -8.00 12.58
C GLY A 60 -14.90 -7.71 13.19
N CYS A 61 -14.67 -6.49 13.70
CA CYS A 61 -13.41 -6.08 14.29
C CYS A 61 -13.60 -5.35 15.63
N SER A 62 -12.54 -5.29 16.43
CA SER A 62 -12.51 -4.49 17.67
C SER A 62 -12.48 -2.99 17.35
N TYR A 63 -12.54 -2.16 18.38
CA TYR A 63 -12.39 -0.71 18.23
C TYR A 63 -11.47 -0.10 19.27
N ALA A 64 -10.93 1.06 18.92
CA ALA A 64 -10.28 1.99 19.82
C ALA A 64 -10.99 3.35 19.77
N GLU A 65 -10.98 4.08 20.88
CA GLU A 65 -11.62 5.38 20.98
C GLU A 65 -10.59 6.50 20.96
N PHE A 66 -10.82 7.48 20.09
CA PHE A 66 -9.98 8.67 19.98
C PHE A 66 -10.82 9.94 19.98
N MET A 67 -10.27 11.00 20.57
CA MET A 67 -10.80 12.33 20.40
C MET A 67 -10.46 12.86 19.01
N THR A 68 -11.45 13.26 18.25
CA THR A 68 -11.31 13.88 16.92
C THR A 68 -12.01 15.23 16.89
N LYS A 69 -11.58 16.10 15.98
CA LYS A 69 -12.29 17.35 15.71
C LYS A 69 -13.21 17.14 14.52
N GLU A 70 -14.48 17.32 14.73
CA GLU A 70 -15.52 17.27 13.70
C GLU A 70 -16.08 18.68 13.49
N TYR A 71 -16.32 19.07 12.22
CA TYR A 71 -16.94 20.34 11.88
C TYR A 71 -18.45 20.15 11.87
N ILE A 72 -19.13 20.67 12.89
CA ILE A 72 -20.58 20.51 13.08
C ILE A 72 -21.17 21.89 13.31
N ASN A 73 -22.21 22.22 12.55
CA ASN A 73 -22.95 23.49 12.67
C ASN A 73 -22.08 24.74 12.70
N GLY A 74 -21.06 24.79 11.80
CA GLY A 74 -20.20 25.97 11.67
C GLY A 74 -19.03 26.06 12.65
N SER A 75 -18.83 25.05 13.51
CA SER A 75 -17.76 25.03 14.52
C SER A 75 -17.05 23.69 14.61
N TYR A 76 -15.74 23.73 14.96
CA TYR A 76 -14.99 22.53 15.29
C TYR A 76 -15.27 22.11 16.73
N ILE A 77 -15.87 20.94 16.91
CA ILE A 77 -16.09 20.35 18.25
C ILE A 77 -15.25 19.09 18.41
N SER A 78 -14.76 18.85 19.62
CA SER A 78 -14.05 17.61 19.96
C SER A 78 -15.08 16.53 20.30
N VAL A 79 -15.08 15.45 19.53
CA VAL A 79 -15.98 14.30 19.73
C VAL A 79 -15.17 13.03 19.94
N LYS A 80 -15.66 12.16 20.80
CA LYS A 80 -15.11 10.82 20.99
C LYS A 80 -15.63 9.91 19.88
N GLN A 81 -14.72 9.36 19.08
CA GLN A 81 -15.03 8.55 17.91
C GLN A 81 -14.42 7.17 18.04
N LYS A 82 -15.18 6.13 17.69
CA LYS A 82 -14.68 4.75 17.58
C LYS A 82 -14.05 4.51 16.22
N PHE A 83 -12.84 3.97 16.21
CA PHE A 83 -12.12 3.55 15.00
C PHE A 83 -11.88 2.04 15.06
N ARG A 84 -11.86 1.39 13.90
CA ARG A 84 -11.51 -0.03 13.80
C ARG A 84 -10.13 -0.30 14.36
N SER A 85 -9.98 -1.43 15.03
CA SER A 85 -8.72 -1.91 15.61
C SER A 85 -8.48 -3.34 15.15
N TYR A 86 -7.26 -3.61 14.70
CA TYR A 86 -6.84 -4.89 14.17
C TYR A 86 -5.60 -5.39 14.94
N PRO A 87 -5.45 -6.71 15.15
CA PRO A 87 -4.31 -7.27 15.88
C PRO A 87 -3.00 -7.24 15.07
N THR A 88 -3.08 -7.25 13.73
CA THR A 88 -1.92 -7.27 12.85
C THR A 88 -2.05 -6.29 11.69
N ILE A 89 -0.91 -5.97 11.06
CA ILE A 89 -0.86 -5.15 9.83
C ILE A 89 -1.69 -5.82 8.74
N GLU A 90 -1.51 -7.13 8.56
CA GLU A 90 -2.21 -7.92 7.55
C GLU A 90 -3.73 -7.83 7.72
N GLU A 91 -4.23 -7.99 8.94
CA GLU A 91 -5.67 -7.86 9.21
C GLU A 91 -6.18 -6.43 9.00
N GLY A 92 -5.34 -5.43 9.27
CA GLY A 92 -5.64 -4.03 8.96
C GLY A 92 -5.83 -3.78 7.46
N ILE A 93 -4.95 -4.36 6.63
CA ILE A 93 -5.06 -4.30 5.16
C ILE A 93 -6.27 -5.09 4.67
N LYS A 94 -6.50 -6.30 5.20
CA LYS A 94 -7.70 -7.09 4.88
C LYS A 94 -8.97 -6.32 5.22
N GLY A 95 -9.02 -5.70 6.39
CA GLY A 95 -10.16 -4.89 6.81
C GLY A 95 -10.44 -3.69 5.90
N TYR A 96 -9.39 -3.09 5.31
CA TYR A 96 -9.52 -2.07 4.28
C TYR A 96 -10.13 -2.65 2.99
N TYR A 97 -9.68 -3.80 2.53
CA TYR A 97 -10.25 -4.44 1.34
C TYR A 97 -11.70 -4.88 1.55
N GLU A 98 -12.06 -5.38 2.73
CA GLU A 98 -13.45 -5.66 3.08
C GLU A 98 -14.33 -4.39 3.02
N PHE A 99 -13.77 -3.24 3.40
CA PHE A 99 -14.46 -1.96 3.24
C PHE A 99 -14.63 -1.58 1.76
N LEU A 100 -13.65 -1.85 0.91
CA LEU A 100 -13.74 -1.58 -0.53
C LEU A 100 -14.73 -2.50 -1.27
N LYS A 101 -15.31 -3.51 -0.63
CA LYS A 101 -16.42 -4.30 -1.18
C LYS A 101 -17.75 -3.54 -1.25
N TYR A 102 -17.87 -2.36 -0.60
CA TYR A 102 -19.06 -1.53 -0.78
C TYR A 102 -19.29 -1.20 -2.26
N PRO A 103 -20.55 -1.24 -2.74
CA PRO A 103 -20.88 -1.10 -4.17
C PRO A 103 -20.24 0.12 -4.86
N ARG A 104 -20.10 1.22 -4.14
CA ARG A 104 -19.49 2.45 -4.69
C ARG A 104 -18.02 2.32 -5.08
N TYR A 105 -17.30 1.31 -4.57
CA TYR A 105 -15.89 1.04 -4.89
C TYR A 105 -15.71 -0.15 -5.83
N SER A 106 -16.80 -0.74 -6.35
CA SER A 106 -16.75 -1.96 -7.17
C SER A 106 -15.93 -1.81 -8.46
N ASN A 107 -15.84 -0.58 -8.99
CA ASN A 107 -15.07 -0.21 -10.18
C ASN A 107 -13.55 -0.22 -9.97
N LEU A 108 -13.06 -0.25 -8.73
CA LEU A 108 -11.63 -0.40 -8.42
C LEU A 108 -11.12 -1.82 -8.69
N LYS A 109 -12.02 -2.81 -8.68
CA LYS A 109 -11.65 -4.21 -8.83
C LYS A 109 -11.16 -4.51 -10.24
N GLY A 110 -9.90 -4.94 -10.35
CA GLY A 110 -9.31 -5.36 -11.62
C GLY A 110 -8.76 -4.20 -12.47
N ILE A 111 -8.76 -2.96 -11.95
CA ILE A 111 -8.04 -1.86 -12.58
C ILE A 111 -6.55 -2.18 -12.60
N THR A 112 -5.90 -1.91 -13.73
CA THR A 112 -4.45 -2.14 -13.94
C THR A 112 -3.66 -0.85 -14.07
N ASP A 113 -4.33 0.30 -14.19
CA ASP A 113 -3.71 1.64 -14.23
C ASP A 113 -3.81 2.31 -12.85
N SER A 114 -2.67 2.57 -12.24
CA SER A 114 -2.59 3.18 -10.91
C SER A 114 -3.08 4.64 -10.89
N ALA A 115 -2.92 5.39 -11.98
CA ALA A 115 -3.42 6.76 -12.05
C ALA A 115 -4.95 6.75 -12.05
N GLU A 116 -5.55 5.85 -12.84
CA GLU A 116 -6.98 5.63 -12.87
C GLU A 116 -7.50 5.18 -11.50
N ALA A 117 -6.87 4.20 -10.85
CA ALA A 117 -7.25 3.73 -9.52
C ALA A 117 -7.24 4.85 -8.48
N CYS A 118 -6.23 5.74 -8.51
CA CYS A 118 -6.15 6.90 -7.62
C CYS A 118 -7.27 7.92 -7.88
N LEU A 119 -7.68 8.13 -9.11
CA LEU A 119 -8.81 9.02 -9.44
C LEU A 119 -10.15 8.39 -9.06
N LEU A 120 -10.31 7.09 -9.28
CA LEU A 120 -11.54 6.36 -8.94
C LEU A 120 -11.80 6.38 -7.45
N ILE A 121 -10.83 6.06 -6.60
CA ILE A 121 -11.03 6.05 -5.13
C ILE A 121 -11.50 7.42 -4.61
N GLN A 122 -11.03 8.53 -5.20
CA GLN A 122 -11.54 9.87 -4.89
C GLN A 122 -12.97 10.06 -5.38
N ARG A 123 -13.25 9.72 -6.64
CA ARG A 123 -14.58 9.86 -7.26
C ARG A 123 -15.63 9.06 -6.51
N ASP A 124 -15.26 7.90 -6.00
CA ASP A 124 -16.12 7.01 -5.21
C ASP A 124 -16.35 7.50 -3.77
N GLY A 125 -15.80 8.67 -3.44
CA GLY A 125 -16.10 9.38 -2.20
C GLY A 125 -15.28 8.91 -1.00
N TRP A 126 -14.05 8.41 -1.21
CA TRP A 126 -13.10 8.17 -0.11
C TRP A 126 -12.73 9.48 0.59
N ALA A 127 -12.47 10.53 -0.18
CA ALA A 127 -12.11 11.84 0.32
C ALA A 127 -12.84 12.96 -0.43
N THR A 128 -13.12 14.06 0.26
CA THR A 128 -13.77 15.25 -0.30
C THR A 128 -12.80 16.27 -0.91
N ALA A 129 -11.50 16.13 -0.63
CA ALA A 129 -10.48 17.03 -1.16
C ALA A 129 -10.38 16.89 -2.70
N PRO A 130 -10.50 17.98 -3.47
CA PRO A 130 -10.63 17.93 -4.93
C PRO A 130 -9.39 17.38 -5.65
N ASN A 131 -8.23 17.41 -5.01
CA ASN A 131 -6.96 16.92 -5.55
C ASN A 131 -6.48 15.62 -4.88
N TYR A 132 -7.36 14.90 -4.18
CA TYR A 132 -6.94 13.72 -3.43
C TYR A 132 -6.32 12.63 -4.33
N GLY A 133 -7.00 12.26 -5.41
CA GLY A 133 -6.52 11.23 -6.34
C GLY A 133 -5.24 11.62 -7.07
N THR A 134 -5.16 12.86 -7.56
CA THR A 134 -3.93 13.39 -8.19
C THR A 134 -2.77 13.45 -7.21
N SER A 135 -3.01 13.86 -5.97
CA SER A 135 -1.98 13.83 -4.92
C SER A 135 -1.55 12.40 -4.59
N LEU A 136 -2.48 11.42 -4.52
CA LEU A 136 -2.08 10.02 -4.33
C LEU A 136 -1.12 9.55 -5.42
N TYR A 137 -1.42 9.87 -6.69
CA TYR A 137 -0.60 9.42 -7.80
C TYR A 137 0.76 10.11 -7.84
N TYR A 138 0.80 11.45 -7.87
CA TYR A 138 2.05 12.20 -8.05
C TYR A 138 2.91 12.25 -6.79
N ASP A 139 2.31 12.49 -5.61
CA ASP A 139 3.07 12.68 -4.37
C ASP A 139 3.48 11.37 -3.70
N TYR A 140 2.82 10.24 -4.05
CA TYR A 140 3.09 8.94 -3.44
C TYR A 140 3.42 7.86 -4.47
N VAL A 141 2.53 7.54 -5.42
CA VAL A 141 2.78 6.43 -6.36
C VAL A 141 4.03 6.68 -7.18
N GLN A 142 4.13 7.80 -7.88
CA GLN A 142 5.30 8.13 -8.69
C GLN A 142 6.53 8.43 -7.81
N LYS A 143 6.37 9.30 -6.81
CA LYS A 143 7.49 9.75 -5.97
C LYS A 143 8.22 8.62 -5.27
N PHE A 144 7.52 7.55 -4.88
CA PHE A 144 8.08 6.39 -4.18
C PHE A 144 8.15 5.14 -5.05
N ASN A 145 7.98 5.28 -6.37
CA ASN A 145 8.03 4.20 -7.35
C ASN A 145 7.13 3.00 -6.99
N LEU A 146 5.90 3.27 -6.53
CA LEU A 146 5.01 2.22 -6.03
C LEU A 146 4.44 1.34 -7.16
N LEU A 147 4.44 1.82 -8.41
CA LEU A 147 4.10 1.02 -9.59
C LEU A 147 4.88 -0.29 -9.68
N ALA A 148 6.12 -0.29 -9.16
CA ALA A 148 6.96 -1.46 -9.14
C ALA A 148 6.29 -2.66 -8.42
N TYR A 149 5.50 -2.40 -7.39
CA TYR A 149 4.79 -3.44 -6.62
C TYR A 149 3.57 -3.99 -7.39
N ASP A 150 2.95 -3.19 -8.27
CA ASP A 150 1.87 -3.67 -9.12
C ASP A 150 2.38 -4.72 -10.11
N HIS A 151 3.62 -4.61 -10.59
CA HIS A 151 4.23 -5.59 -11.50
C HIS A 151 4.60 -6.92 -10.84
N ILE A 152 4.48 -7.05 -9.51
CA ILE A 152 4.53 -8.35 -8.86
C ILE A 152 3.26 -9.16 -9.18
N VAL A 153 2.12 -8.49 -9.20
CA VAL A 153 0.79 -9.11 -9.39
C VAL A 153 0.25 -8.99 -10.82
N LEU A 154 0.75 -8.01 -11.59
CA LEU A 154 0.47 -7.81 -13.00
C LEU A 154 1.61 -8.39 -13.88
N PRO A 155 1.46 -8.46 -15.21
CA PRO A 155 2.55 -8.74 -16.12
C PRO A 155 3.71 -7.78 -15.91
N ALA A 156 4.94 -8.32 -15.87
CA ALA A 156 6.14 -7.48 -15.77
C ALA A 156 6.31 -6.62 -17.03
N PRO A 157 6.84 -5.38 -16.89
CA PRO A 157 7.19 -4.56 -18.04
C PRO A 157 8.29 -5.22 -18.87
N GLU A 158 8.44 -4.80 -20.13
CA GLU A 158 9.58 -5.19 -20.94
C GLU A 158 10.90 -4.74 -20.29
N TYR A 159 11.90 -5.61 -20.30
CA TYR A 159 13.22 -5.33 -19.74
C TYR A 159 14.32 -6.05 -20.51
N VAL A 160 15.51 -5.47 -20.49
CA VAL A 160 16.72 -6.14 -20.99
C VAL A 160 17.26 -7.03 -19.88
N ARG A 161 17.49 -8.32 -20.18
CA ARG A 161 18.00 -9.28 -19.20
C ARG A 161 19.39 -8.87 -18.69
N ALA A 162 19.57 -8.90 -17.38
CA ALA A 162 20.86 -8.67 -16.75
C ALA A 162 21.82 -9.88 -16.84
N GLY A 163 21.29 -11.09 -17.12
CA GLY A 163 22.11 -12.27 -17.41
C GLY A 163 22.40 -13.18 -16.23
N ASN A 164 21.45 -13.50 -15.37
CA ASN A 164 21.58 -14.44 -14.25
C ASN A 164 22.76 -14.10 -13.30
N ILE A 165 22.84 -12.85 -12.88
CA ILE A 165 23.86 -12.37 -11.93
C ILE A 165 23.46 -12.79 -10.52
N LEU A 166 24.38 -13.42 -9.78
CA LEU A 166 24.19 -13.66 -8.35
C LEU A 166 24.58 -12.40 -7.58
N HIS A 167 23.58 -11.74 -6.98
CA HIS A 167 23.77 -10.55 -6.14
C HIS A 167 23.66 -10.90 -4.66
N THR A 168 24.61 -10.43 -3.85
CA THR A 168 24.50 -10.48 -2.39
C THR A 168 24.01 -9.11 -1.91
N VAL A 169 22.85 -9.10 -1.26
CA VAL A 169 22.21 -7.89 -0.75
C VAL A 169 23.11 -7.18 0.26
N LYS A 170 23.33 -5.90 0.07
CA LYS A 170 24.10 -5.03 0.97
C LYS A 170 23.18 -4.25 1.90
N HIS A 171 23.77 -3.71 2.97
CA HIS A 171 23.04 -2.83 3.89
C HIS A 171 22.34 -1.69 3.15
N GLY A 172 21.03 -1.54 3.43
CA GLY A 172 20.23 -0.47 2.83
C GLY A 172 19.73 -0.69 1.40
N GLU A 173 20.04 -1.85 0.77
CA GLU A 173 19.46 -2.18 -0.54
C GLU A 173 18.02 -2.69 -0.43
N PHE A 174 17.21 -2.38 -1.45
CA PHE A 174 15.81 -2.78 -1.61
C PHE A 174 15.59 -3.34 -3.00
N LEU A 175 14.56 -4.16 -3.19
CA LEU A 175 14.29 -4.79 -4.49
C LEU A 175 14.20 -3.77 -5.64
N TRP A 176 13.56 -2.63 -5.44
CA TRP A 176 13.45 -1.62 -6.48
C TRP A 176 14.80 -0.97 -6.81
N LEU A 177 15.70 -0.80 -5.83
CA LEU A 177 17.07 -0.32 -6.08
C LEU A 177 17.88 -1.33 -6.90
N LEU A 178 17.71 -2.63 -6.64
CA LEU A 178 18.34 -3.68 -7.42
C LEU A 178 17.78 -3.70 -8.85
N ALA A 179 16.46 -3.56 -9.01
CA ALA A 179 15.85 -3.47 -10.34
C ALA A 179 16.35 -2.24 -11.11
N GLU A 180 16.43 -1.08 -10.46
CA GLU A 180 17.00 0.13 -11.05
C GLU A 180 18.46 -0.08 -11.47
N LYS A 181 19.27 -0.67 -10.59
CA LYS A 181 20.70 -0.93 -10.83
C LYS A 181 20.96 -1.86 -12.01
N TYR A 182 20.19 -2.94 -12.14
CA TYR A 182 20.46 -4.01 -13.11
C TYR A 182 19.64 -3.89 -14.40
N TYR A 183 18.46 -3.28 -14.35
CA TYR A 183 17.56 -3.14 -15.51
C TYR A 183 17.37 -1.69 -15.95
N ASN A 184 17.94 -0.72 -15.20
CA ASN A 184 17.66 0.71 -15.37
C ASN A 184 16.15 1.00 -15.35
N ASN A 185 15.41 0.18 -14.59
CA ASN A 185 13.95 0.26 -14.46
C ASN A 185 13.48 -0.37 -13.15
N GLY A 186 13.21 0.45 -12.14
CA GLY A 186 12.74 -0.02 -10.84
C GLY A 186 11.43 -0.79 -10.88
N ALA A 187 10.59 -0.59 -11.92
CA ALA A 187 9.37 -1.36 -12.13
C ALA A 187 9.63 -2.85 -12.39
N CYS A 188 10.86 -3.22 -12.78
CA CYS A 188 11.28 -4.61 -12.96
C CYS A 188 11.54 -5.37 -11.62
N LEU A 189 11.29 -4.78 -10.45
CA LEU A 189 11.47 -5.50 -9.19
C LEU A 189 10.66 -6.80 -9.12
N GLY A 190 9.49 -6.84 -9.76
CA GLY A 190 8.67 -8.05 -9.85
C GLY A 190 9.37 -9.22 -10.57
N VAL A 191 10.31 -8.93 -11.46
CA VAL A 191 11.16 -9.93 -12.12
C VAL A 191 12.07 -10.59 -11.09
N ILE A 192 12.79 -9.78 -10.29
CA ILE A 192 13.68 -10.28 -9.21
C ILE A 192 12.85 -11.06 -8.19
N TYR A 193 11.69 -10.51 -7.76
CA TYR A 193 10.78 -11.13 -6.80
C TYR A 193 10.38 -12.55 -7.26
N LYS A 194 9.86 -12.66 -8.48
CA LYS A 194 9.37 -13.94 -9.04
C LYS A 194 10.51 -14.94 -9.29
N SER A 195 11.64 -14.49 -9.82
CA SER A 195 12.78 -15.37 -10.15
C SER A 195 13.46 -15.98 -8.94
N ASN A 196 13.29 -15.36 -7.76
CA ASN A 196 13.83 -15.86 -6.50
C ASN A 196 12.78 -16.51 -5.61
N ASN A 197 11.54 -16.66 -6.07
CA ASN A 197 10.41 -17.19 -5.30
C ASN A 197 10.29 -16.52 -3.91
N LEU A 198 10.39 -15.17 -3.89
CA LEU A 198 10.34 -14.44 -2.63
C LEU A 198 8.92 -14.43 -2.07
N ASP A 199 8.81 -14.63 -0.76
CA ASP A 199 7.53 -14.53 -0.03
C ASP A 199 7.28 -13.11 0.52
N SER A 200 8.29 -12.24 0.45
CA SER A 200 8.27 -10.88 0.97
C SER A 200 9.06 -9.92 0.10
N CYS A 201 8.58 -8.67 0.02
CA CYS A 201 9.34 -7.56 -0.55
C CYS A 201 10.47 -7.06 0.36
N VAL A 202 10.52 -7.54 1.60
CA VAL A 202 11.60 -7.23 2.55
C VAL A 202 12.80 -8.12 2.25
N ILE A 203 13.89 -7.53 1.79
CA ILE A 203 15.17 -8.21 1.62
C ILE A 203 16.14 -7.76 2.71
N THR A 204 17.02 -8.66 3.14
CA THR A 204 17.97 -8.41 4.23
C THR A 204 19.41 -8.53 3.74
N GLU A 205 20.30 -7.82 4.40
CA GLU A 205 21.75 -7.90 4.14
C GLU A 205 22.25 -9.36 4.20
N GLY A 206 23.10 -9.72 3.24
CA GLY A 206 23.63 -11.08 3.09
C GLY A 206 22.74 -12.02 2.28
N MET A 207 21.49 -11.68 2.00
CA MET A 207 20.60 -12.47 1.16
C MET A 207 21.16 -12.58 -0.26
N LYS A 208 21.13 -13.78 -0.85
CA LYS A 208 21.59 -14.02 -2.22
C LYS A 208 20.40 -14.05 -3.17
N LEU A 209 20.44 -13.20 -4.19
CA LEU A 209 19.38 -13.06 -5.18
C LEU A 209 19.93 -13.30 -6.59
N ILE A 210 19.19 -14.05 -7.38
CA ILE A 210 19.44 -14.18 -8.82
C ILE A 210 18.78 -13.00 -9.53
N ILE A 211 19.55 -12.28 -10.32
CA ILE A 211 19.09 -11.20 -11.17
C ILE A 211 19.11 -11.74 -12.62
N PRO A 212 17.95 -12.12 -13.19
CA PRO A 212 17.86 -12.74 -14.51
C PRO A 212 18.11 -11.77 -15.67
#